data_f21259bb2966d495c508971299bb266f
#
_entry.id   f21259bb2966d495c508971299bb266f
#
_cell.length_a   1.000
_cell.length_b   1.000
_cell.length_c   1.000
_cell.angle_alpha   90.00
_cell.angle_beta   90.00
_cell.angle_gamma   90.00
#
_symmetry.space_group_name_H-M   'P 1'
#
loop_
_entity.id
_entity.type
_entity.pdbx_description
1 polymer ?
#
loop_
_entity_poly.entity_id
_entity_poly.type
_entity_poly.pdbx_seq_one_letter_code
_entity_poly.pdbx_strand_id
1 'polypeptide(L)'
;MNVKYRESITRINDKEKEVKSKNILELKEVNNMLHIEKINGKNVWEILKLHVSESQKEFVAANDVSIIEAYATITASGFAFPFGIYDNKTPVGFMMIGYDSADYWEDAPDIARGNYSLWRLMIDENYQKKGFGREAVALGLDFIKSFPCGKSEYCWLSYEPENEVARQLYRSYGFIETGDMVSGEIIAVLKL
;
A
#
# COMPACT_ATOMS: atom_id res chain seq x y z
N MET A 1 4.61 -44.07 43.57
CA MET A 1 3.97 -42.88 42.95
C MET A 1 3.29 -43.33 41.67
N ASN A 2 1.97 -43.21 41.59
CA ASN A 2 1.11 -43.89 40.62
C ASN A 2 1.33 -43.39 39.19
N VAL A 3 1.58 -44.30 38.22
CA VAL A 3 1.84 -44.00 36.80
C VAL A 3 0.73 -43.10 36.24
N LYS A 4 -0.52 -43.32 36.58
CA LYS A 4 -1.68 -42.48 36.16
C LYS A 4 -1.58 -41.03 36.59
N TYR A 5 -0.92 -40.74 37.72
CA TYR A 5 -0.73 -39.36 38.21
C TYR A 5 0.32 -38.61 37.41
N ARG A 6 1.39 -39.30 36.99
CA ARG A 6 2.43 -38.72 36.09
C ARG A 6 1.87 -38.39 34.71
N GLU A 7 1.08 -39.29 34.13
CA GLU A 7 0.46 -39.05 32.81
C GLU A 7 -0.52 -37.86 32.84
N SER A 8 -1.27 -37.69 33.92
CA SER A 8 -2.18 -36.56 34.11
C SER A 8 -1.44 -35.23 34.19
N ILE A 9 -0.32 -35.15 34.90
CA ILE A 9 0.51 -33.94 35.01
C ILE A 9 1.16 -33.61 33.67
N THR A 10 1.65 -34.60 32.91
CA THR A 10 2.24 -34.38 31.58
C THR A 10 1.18 -33.81 30.64
N ARG A 11 -0.03 -34.34 30.60
CA ARG A 11 -1.13 -33.84 29.74
C ARG A 11 -1.56 -32.42 30.11
N ILE A 12 -1.53 -32.05 31.38
CA ILE A 12 -1.85 -30.67 31.83
C ILE A 12 -0.75 -29.72 31.37
N ASN A 13 0.52 -30.07 31.54
CA ASN A 13 1.64 -29.26 31.11
C ASN A 13 1.71 -29.08 29.57
N ASP A 14 1.35 -30.11 28.80
CA ASP A 14 1.30 -30.04 27.34
C ASP A 14 0.16 -29.13 26.85
N LYS A 15 -1.03 -29.22 27.47
CA LYS A 15 -2.15 -28.31 27.19
C LYS A 15 -1.82 -26.85 27.55
N GLU A 16 -1.16 -26.59 28.67
CA GLU A 16 -0.74 -25.24 29.05
C GLU A 16 0.31 -24.66 28.07
N LYS A 17 1.22 -25.48 27.56
CA LYS A 17 2.19 -25.08 26.51
C LYS A 17 1.48 -24.78 25.20
N GLU A 18 0.50 -25.58 24.82
CA GLU A 18 -0.27 -25.40 23.57
C GLU A 18 -1.12 -24.12 23.65
N VAL A 19 -1.78 -23.85 24.79
CA VAL A 19 -2.52 -22.61 25.02
C VAL A 19 -1.61 -21.39 25.03
N LYS A 20 -0.43 -21.47 25.68
CA LYS A 20 0.56 -20.37 25.67
C LYS A 20 1.11 -20.10 24.27
N SER A 21 1.42 -21.15 23.49
CA SER A 21 1.91 -20.97 22.12
C SER A 21 0.82 -20.40 21.20
N LYS A 22 -0.45 -20.79 21.37
CA LYS A 22 -1.58 -20.25 20.62
C LYS A 22 -1.83 -18.78 20.96
N ASN A 23 -1.82 -18.43 22.25
CA ASN A 23 -1.93 -17.04 22.70
C ASN A 23 -0.76 -16.16 22.23
N ILE A 24 0.47 -16.69 22.17
CA ILE A 24 1.63 -15.96 21.64
C ILE A 24 1.52 -15.77 20.12
N LEU A 25 0.97 -16.75 19.39
CA LEU A 25 0.69 -16.62 17.96
C LEU A 25 -0.44 -15.60 17.70
N GLU A 26 -1.54 -15.68 18.44
CA GLU A 26 -2.64 -14.70 18.37
C GLU A 26 -2.18 -13.29 18.76
N LEU A 27 -1.33 -13.14 19.80
CA LEU A 27 -0.74 -11.85 20.19
C LEU A 27 0.28 -11.32 19.13
N LYS A 28 0.95 -12.20 18.38
CA LYS A 28 1.80 -11.79 17.26
C LYS A 28 0.98 -11.40 16.04
N GLU A 29 -0.14 -12.04 15.76
CA GLU A 29 -1.06 -11.66 14.68
C GLU A 29 -1.77 -10.34 14.98
N VAL A 30 -2.07 -10.02 16.23
CA VAL A 30 -2.65 -8.73 16.64
C VAL A 30 -1.63 -7.58 16.63
N ASN A 31 -0.32 -7.88 16.62
CA ASN A 31 0.73 -6.85 16.78
C ASN A 31 1.42 -6.41 15.48
N ASN A 32 0.91 -6.79 14.30
CA ASN A 32 1.51 -6.34 13.04
C ASN A 32 0.42 -6.13 11.98
N MET A 33 -0.51 -5.19 12.22
CA MET A 33 -1.53 -4.83 11.23
C MET A 33 -1.15 -3.53 10.54
N LEU A 34 -0.51 -3.67 9.38
CA LEU A 34 -0.41 -2.56 8.45
C LEU A 34 -1.84 -2.18 8.01
N HIS A 35 -2.15 -0.90 8.02
CA HIS A 35 -3.43 -0.39 7.56
C HIS A 35 -3.26 0.98 6.89
N ILE A 36 -4.29 1.41 6.20
CA ILE A 36 -4.31 2.73 5.55
C ILE A 36 -5.37 3.61 6.20
N GLU A 37 -5.04 4.88 6.42
CA GLU A 37 -5.95 5.89 6.93
C GLU A 37 -6.06 7.07 5.96
N LYS A 38 -7.27 7.56 5.71
CA LYS A 38 -7.45 8.78 4.90
C LYS A 38 -6.70 9.96 5.50
N ILE A 39 -6.03 10.73 4.65
CA ILE A 39 -5.40 11.98 5.07
C ILE A 39 -6.46 12.99 5.50
N ASN A 40 -6.24 13.61 6.65
CA ASN A 40 -7.11 14.63 7.22
C ASN A 40 -6.31 15.59 8.13
N GLY A 41 -6.97 16.59 8.71
CA GLY A 41 -6.29 17.60 9.53
C GLY A 41 -5.61 17.08 10.82
N LYS A 42 -5.86 15.82 11.22
CA LYS A 42 -5.21 15.23 12.41
C LYS A 42 -3.89 14.54 12.08
N ASN A 43 -3.75 14.00 10.85
CA ASN A 43 -2.59 13.17 10.47
C ASN A 43 -1.74 13.76 9.33
N VAL A 44 -2.21 14.78 8.61
CA VAL A 44 -1.47 15.34 7.47
C VAL A 44 -0.04 15.74 7.83
N TRP A 45 0.17 16.37 8.99
CA TRP A 45 1.48 16.89 9.38
C TRP A 45 2.51 15.81 9.72
N GLU A 46 2.08 14.63 10.15
CA GLU A 46 2.98 13.50 10.37
C GLU A 46 3.32 12.80 9.06
N ILE A 47 2.35 12.69 8.13
CA ILE A 47 2.57 12.11 6.81
C ILE A 47 3.52 12.98 5.96
N LEU A 48 3.44 14.30 6.07
CA LEU A 48 4.36 15.22 5.37
C LEU A 48 5.82 15.12 5.83
N LYS A 49 6.09 14.51 6.98
CA LYS A 49 7.46 14.29 7.47
C LYS A 49 8.11 13.03 6.91
N LEU A 50 7.31 12.12 6.34
CA LEU A 50 7.81 10.88 5.76
C LEU A 50 8.50 11.19 4.42
N HIS A 51 9.64 10.57 4.19
CA HIS A 51 10.43 10.77 2.97
C HIS A 51 11.17 9.48 2.57
N VAL A 52 11.48 9.37 1.32
CA VAL A 52 12.37 8.35 0.79
C VAL A 52 13.83 8.82 0.88
N SER A 53 14.80 7.92 0.69
CA SER A 53 16.21 8.27 0.62
C SER A 53 16.51 9.20 -0.57
N GLU A 54 17.61 9.95 -0.52
CA GLU A 54 18.04 10.85 -1.60
C GLU A 54 18.08 10.15 -2.96
N SER A 55 18.54 8.91 -3.02
CA SER A 55 18.64 8.13 -4.26
C SER A 55 17.28 7.68 -4.84
N GLN A 56 16.20 7.87 -4.11
CA GLN A 56 14.84 7.49 -4.52
C GLN A 56 13.94 8.70 -4.82
N LYS A 57 14.41 9.92 -4.61
CA LYS A 57 13.61 11.14 -4.82
C LYS A 57 13.17 11.34 -6.27
N GLU A 58 13.91 10.81 -7.23
CA GLU A 58 13.57 10.82 -8.66
C GLU A 58 12.44 9.81 -8.98
N PHE A 59 12.16 8.84 -8.09
CA PHE A 59 11.20 7.76 -8.34
C PHE A 59 9.79 8.03 -7.80
N VAL A 60 9.61 9.03 -6.95
CA VAL A 60 8.30 9.35 -6.38
C VAL A 60 8.25 10.80 -5.95
N ALA A 61 7.18 11.49 -6.29
CA ALA A 61 6.96 12.86 -5.84
C ALA A 61 6.85 12.93 -4.30
N ALA A 62 7.28 14.03 -3.73
CA ALA A 62 7.14 14.28 -2.29
C ALA A 62 5.67 14.28 -1.87
N ASN A 63 5.40 13.96 -0.59
CA ASN A 63 4.04 13.80 -0.10
C ASN A 63 3.23 15.12 -0.12
N ASP A 64 3.87 16.27 0.02
CA ASP A 64 3.24 17.59 -0.10
C ASP A 64 2.75 17.84 -1.53
N VAL A 65 3.58 17.56 -2.53
CA VAL A 65 3.20 17.63 -3.95
C VAL A 65 2.02 16.71 -4.23
N SER A 66 2.10 15.46 -3.81
CA SER A 66 1.05 14.46 -4.02
C SER A 66 -0.29 14.85 -3.36
N ILE A 67 -0.26 15.47 -2.17
CA ILE A 67 -1.46 15.95 -1.48
C ILE A 67 -2.05 17.18 -2.21
N ILE A 68 -1.20 18.06 -2.76
CA ILE A 68 -1.65 19.20 -3.58
C ILE A 68 -2.32 18.69 -4.87
N GLU A 69 -1.74 17.70 -5.54
CA GLU A 69 -2.34 17.05 -6.72
C GLU A 69 -3.71 16.42 -6.38
N ALA A 70 -3.80 15.72 -5.25
CA ALA A 70 -5.08 15.19 -4.78
C ALA A 70 -6.12 16.29 -4.55
N TYR A 71 -5.73 17.39 -3.90
CA TYR A 71 -6.60 18.54 -3.68
C TYR A 71 -7.06 19.16 -5.01
N ALA A 72 -6.14 19.38 -5.96
CA ALA A 72 -6.47 19.91 -7.27
C ALA A 72 -7.45 19.00 -8.03
N THR A 73 -7.22 17.69 -8.03
CA THR A 73 -8.11 16.70 -8.65
C THR A 73 -9.51 16.73 -8.03
N ILE A 74 -9.60 16.70 -6.70
CA ILE A 74 -10.88 16.67 -5.97
C ILE A 74 -11.67 17.99 -6.20
N THR A 75 -11.00 19.14 -6.22
CA THR A 75 -11.65 20.44 -6.46
C THR A 75 -12.14 20.59 -7.89
N ALA A 76 -11.53 19.88 -8.84
CA ALA A 76 -12.00 19.77 -10.22
C ALA A 76 -13.09 18.69 -10.42
N SER A 77 -13.64 18.13 -9.32
CA SER A 77 -14.63 17.05 -9.31
C SER A 77 -14.08 15.67 -9.76
N GLY A 78 -12.77 15.49 -9.77
CA GLY A 78 -12.12 14.22 -10.00
C GLY A 78 -12.00 13.38 -8.71
N PHE A 79 -11.41 12.21 -8.84
CA PHE A 79 -11.30 11.23 -7.76
C PHE A 79 -9.83 10.98 -7.41
N ALA A 80 -9.44 11.40 -6.22
CA ALA A 80 -8.15 11.09 -5.62
C ALA A 80 -8.33 10.68 -4.15
N PHE A 81 -7.62 9.65 -3.72
CA PHE A 81 -7.72 9.07 -2.38
C PHE A 81 -6.32 8.99 -1.76
N PRO A 82 -5.84 10.06 -1.12
CA PRO A 82 -4.58 10.04 -0.40
C PRO A 82 -4.74 9.34 0.96
N PHE A 83 -3.82 8.40 1.25
CA PHE A 83 -3.77 7.64 2.49
C PHE A 83 -2.40 7.71 3.14
N GLY A 84 -2.37 7.80 4.47
CA GLY A 84 -1.22 7.40 5.26
C GLY A 84 -1.21 5.89 5.45
N ILE A 85 -0.03 5.28 5.39
CA ILE A 85 0.19 3.86 5.70
C ILE A 85 0.74 3.77 7.11
N TYR A 86 0.12 2.94 7.95
CA TYR A 86 0.46 2.83 9.37
C TYR A 86 0.80 1.40 9.76
N ASP A 87 1.87 1.26 10.53
CA ASP A 87 2.15 0.09 11.36
C ASP A 87 1.65 0.38 12.77
N ASN A 88 0.51 -0.17 13.14
CA ASN A 88 -0.25 0.20 14.34
C ASN A 88 -0.56 1.72 14.37
N LYS A 89 0.11 2.48 15.23
CA LYS A 89 -0.04 3.94 15.36
C LYS A 89 1.09 4.72 14.72
N THR A 90 2.06 4.05 14.12
CA THR A 90 3.25 4.67 13.55
C THR A 90 3.04 4.88 12.05
N PRO A 91 3.10 6.11 11.53
CA PRO A 91 3.08 6.34 10.09
C PRO A 91 4.38 5.82 9.49
N VAL A 92 4.28 4.98 8.46
CA VAL A 92 5.42 4.32 7.82
C VAL A 92 5.50 4.58 6.32
N GLY A 93 4.45 5.19 5.73
CA GLY A 93 4.42 5.49 4.31
C GLY A 93 3.21 6.30 3.88
N PHE A 94 3.13 6.52 2.58
CA PHE A 94 2.05 7.23 1.92
C PHE A 94 1.63 6.47 0.67
N MET A 95 0.33 6.53 0.37
CA MET A 95 -0.26 5.98 -0.85
C MET A 95 -1.31 6.95 -1.38
N MET A 96 -1.42 7.07 -2.71
CA MET A 96 -2.51 7.77 -3.35
C MET A 96 -3.10 6.91 -4.46
N ILE A 97 -4.42 6.82 -4.48
CA ILE A 97 -5.19 6.10 -5.51
C ILE A 97 -6.01 7.12 -6.27
N GLY A 98 -6.02 7.02 -7.60
CA GLY A 98 -6.86 7.80 -8.50
C GLY A 98 -7.92 6.95 -9.18
N TYR A 99 -8.92 7.60 -9.78
CA TYR A 99 -9.89 6.97 -10.66
C TYR A 99 -10.28 7.93 -11.76
N ASP A 100 -10.35 7.42 -13.02
CA ASP A 100 -10.81 8.15 -14.21
C ASP A 100 -10.14 9.53 -14.39
N SER A 101 -8.79 9.55 -14.29
CA SER A 101 -8.03 10.80 -14.27
C SER A 101 -7.67 11.35 -15.64
N ALA A 102 -8.14 10.73 -16.75
CA ALA A 102 -7.77 11.07 -18.10
C ALA A 102 -8.09 12.53 -18.51
N ASP A 103 -9.13 13.13 -17.94
CA ASP A 103 -9.55 14.50 -18.27
C ASP A 103 -9.03 15.56 -17.28
N TYR A 104 -8.25 15.17 -16.27
CA TYR A 104 -7.77 16.07 -15.22
C TYR A 104 -6.31 16.46 -15.35
N TRP A 105 -5.53 15.67 -16.09
CA TRP A 105 -4.10 15.88 -16.26
C TRP A 105 -3.76 15.81 -17.75
N GLU A 106 -3.01 16.80 -18.24
CA GLU A 106 -2.68 16.96 -19.67
C GLU A 106 -1.95 15.74 -20.25
N ASP A 107 -1.08 15.11 -19.45
CA ASP A 107 -0.28 13.96 -19.85
C ASP A 107 -0.91 12.61 -19.41
N ALA A 108 -2.19 12.57 -19.00
CA ALA A 108 -2.80 11.33 -18.59
C ALA A 108 -2.88 10.32 -19.75
N PRO A 109 -2.45 9.06 -19.55
CA PRO A 109 -2.53 8.04 -20.59
C PRO A 109 -3.96 7.58 -20.83
N ASP A 110 -4.27 7.07 -22.02
CA ASP A 110 -5.60 6.58 -22.38
C ASP A 110 -6.16 5.54 -21.39
N ILE A 111 -5.29 4.71 -20.82
CA ILE A 111 -5.67 3.72 -19.79
C ILE A 111 -6.26 4.35 -18.52
N ALA A 112 -6.01 5.62 -18.26
CA ALA A 112 -6.56 6.33 -17.09
C ALA A 112 -8.08 6.47 -17.18
N ARG A 113 -8.67 6.45 -18.39
CA ARG A 113 -10.10 6.64 -18.61
C ARG A 113 -10.91 5.46 -18.09
N GLY A 114 -11.75 5.74 -17.08
CA GLY A 114 -12.62 4.74 -16.43
C GLY A 114 -11.88 3.67 -15.62
N ASN A 115 -10.59 3.85 -15.35
CA ASN A 115 -9.77 2.90 -14.61
C ASN A 115 -9.17 3.51 -13.34
N TYR A 116 -8.90 2.64 -12.35
CA TYR A 116 -8.18 3.03 -11.13
C TYR A 116 -6.67 3.10 -11.40
N SER A 117 -6.02 4.01 -10.68
CA SER A 117 -4.55 4.08 -10.65
C SER A 117 -4.02 3.92 -9.22
N LEU A 118 -2.97 3.14 -9.03
CA LEU A 118 -2.10 3.27 -7.87
C LEU A 118 -1.12 4.41 -8.19
N TRP A 119 -1.55 5.64 -7.94
CA TRP A 119 -0.89 6.85 -8.45
C TRP A 119 0.43 7.15 -7.71
N ARG A 120 0.46 6.93 -6.40
CA ARG A 120 1.66 7.13 -5.58
C ARG A 120 1.78 6.02 -4.54
N LEU A 121 2.99 5.57 -4.31
CA LEU A 121 3.32 4.66 -3.21
C LEU A 121 4.75 4.93 -2.75
N MET A 122 4.91 5.25 -1.47
CA MET A 122 6.22 5.32 -0.84
C MET A 122 6.19 4.71 0.56
N ILE A 123 7.30 4.13 0.96
CA ILE A 123 7.60 3.76 2.35
C ILE A 123 8.76 4.61 2.81
N ASP A 124 8.62 5.23 3.96
CA ASP A 124 9.67 6.04 4.56
C ASP A 124 10.98 5.25 4.72
N GLU A 125 12.12 5.89 4.47
CA GLU A 125 13.44 5.25 4.42
C GLU A 125 13.76 4.42 5.68
N ASN A 126 13.28 4.86 6.87
CA ASN A 126 13.49 4.17 8.14
C ASN A 126 12.66 2.88 8.28
N TYR A 127 11.66 2.70 7.43
CA TYR A 127 10.73 1.59 7.48
C TYR A 127 10.82 0.65 6.28
N GLN A 128 11.68 0.93 5.31
CA GLN A 128 11.92 0.07 4.14
C GLN A 128 12.53 -1.28 4.52
N LYS A 129 12.49 -2.24 3.59
CA LYS A 129 13.04 -3.61 3.73
C LYS A 129 12.39 -4.46 4.85
N LYS A 130 11.22 -4.05 5.34
CA LYS A 130 10.42 -4.77 6.35
C LYS A 130 9.18 -5.47 5.77
N GLY A 131 9.00 -5.44 4.45
CA GLY A 131 7.84 -6.01 3.77
C GLY A 131 6.66 -5.02 3.58
N PHE A 132 6.69 -3.85 4.20
CA PHE A 132 5.58 -2.88 4.18
C PHE A 132 5.15 -2.43 2.78
N GLY A 133 6.09 -2.29 1.83
CA GLY A 133 5.73 -1.96 0.45
C GLY A 133 4.83 -3.02 -0.20
N ARG A 134 5.11 -4.30 0.07
CA ARG A 134 4.28 -5.41 -0.41
C ARG A 134 2.90 -5.37 0.22
N GLU A 135 2.81 -5.27 1.53
CA GLU A 135 1.52 -5.20 2.24
C GLU A 135 0.71 -3.96 1.83
N ALA A 136 1.36 -2.81 1.62
CA ALA A 136 0.72 -1.59 1.15
C ALA A 136 0.08 -1.76 -0.23
N VAL A 137 0.75 -2.42 -1.19
CA VAL A 137 0.14 -2.74 -2.50
C VAL A 137 -1.10 -3.61 -2.32
N ALA A 138 -1.06 -4.63 -1.44
CA ALA A 138 -2.24 -5.46 -1.16
C ALA A 138 -3.41 -4.62 -0.63
N LEU A 139 -3.18 -3.76 0.36
CA LEU A 139 -4.20 -2.86 0.92
C LEU A 139 -4.78 -1.90 -0.12
N GLY A 140 -3.92 -1.33 -0.99
CA GLY A 140 -4.36 -0.47 -2.08
C GLY A 140 -5.22 -1.23 -3.09
N LEU A 141 -4.85 -2.44 -3.47
CA LEU A 141 -5.64 -3.28 -4.36
C LEU A 141 -6.96 -3.74 -3.73
N ASP A 142 -7.00 -4.02 -2.44
CA ASP A 142 -8.24 -4.34 -1.72
C ASP A 142 -9.20 -3.14 -1.71
N PHE A 143 -8.68 -1.92 -1.49
CA PHE A 143 -9.47 -0.70 -1.62
C PHE A 143 -10.00 -0.53 -3.04
N ILE A 144 -9.18 -0.68 -4.07
CA ILE A 144 -9.56 -0.56 -5.48
C ILE A 144 -10.65 -1.60 -5.83
N LYS A 145 -10.50 -2.85 -5.40
CA LYS A 145 -11.46 -3.93 -5.63
C LYS A 145 -12.79 -3.76 -4.91
N SER A 146 -12.87 -2.84 -3.94
CA SER A 146 -14.16 -2.41 -3.38
C SER A 146 -14.94 -1.50 -4.32
N PHE A 147 -14.33 -1.03 -5.41
CA PHE A 147 -14.90 -0.19 -6.45
C PHE A 147 -15.62 1.07 -5.93
N PRO A 148 -14.95 1.91 -5.14
CA PRO A 148 -15.59 3.07 -4.49
C PRO A 148 -16.15 4.11 -5.45
N CYS A 149 -15.66 4.15 -6.71
CA CYS A 149 -16.15 5.04 -7.77
C CYS A 149 -16.92 4.31 -8.87
N GLY A 150 -17.08 3.00 -8.78
CA GLY A 150 -17.69 2.16 -9.81
C GLY A 150 -16.75 1.09 -10.35
N LYS A 151 -17.31 0.13 -11.09
CA LYS A 151 -16.54 -0.98 -11.68
C LYS A 151 -15.53 -0.46 -12.70
N SER A 152 -14.37 -1.09 -12.72
CA SER A 152 -13.28 -0.83 -13.63
C SER A 152 -12.72 -2.16 -14.14
N GLU A 153 -12.14 -2.16 -15.33
CA GLU A 153 -11.52 -3.35 -15.89
C GLU A 153 -10.08 -3.50 -15.43
N TYR A 154 -9.39 -2.37 -15.21
CA TYR A 154 -7.98 -2.34 -14.86
C TYR A 154 -7.67 -1.47 -13.65
N CYS A 155 -6.61 -1.83 -12.95
CA CYS A 155 -5.78 -0.93 -12.17
C CYS A 155 -4.50 -0.68 -12.96
N TRP A 156 -4.11 0.58 -13.14
CA TRP A 156 -2.86 0.95 -13.79
C TRP A 156 -1.93 1.71 -12.84
N LEU A 157 -0.67 1.76 -13.20
CA LEU A 157 0.36 2.56 -12.54
C LEU A 157 1.47 2.87 -13.54
N SER A 158 2.33 3.82 -13.19
CA SER A 158 3.57 4.06 -13.91
C SER A 158 4.75 4.13 -12.96
N TYR A 159 5.95 3.90 -13.47
CA TYR A 159 7.20 4.00 -12.71
C TYR A 159 8.40 4.23 -13.64
N GLU A 160 9.42 4.87 -13.10
CA GLU A 160 10.68 5.10 -13.80
C GLU A 160 11.34 3.78 -14.23
N PRO A 161 11.89 3.70 -15.48
CA PRO A 161 12.53 2.48 -15.98
C PRO A 161 13.65 1.93 -15.09
N GLU A 162 14.34 2.81 -14.37
CA GLU A 162 15.44 2.50 -13.46
C GLU A 162 14.96 1.99 -12.10
N ASN A 163 13.65 2.13 -11.79
CA ASN A 163 13.09 1.69 -10.51
C ASN A 163 12.79 0.18 -10.51
N GLU A 164 13.87 -0.61 -10.55
CA GLU A 164 13.77 -2.08 -10.59
C GLU A 164 13.06 -2.67 -9.35
N VAL A 165 13.14 -1.98 -8.21
CA VAL A 165 12.44 -2.39 -6.98
C VAL A 165 10.93 -2.30 -7.15
N ALA A 166 10.43 -1.20 -7.72
CA ALA A 166 9.01 -1.02 -8.02
C ALA A 166 8.55 -2.02 -9.10
N ARG A 167 9.34 -2.19 -10.17
CA ARG A 167 9.09 -3.15 -11.26
C ARG A 167 8.86 -4.57 -10.71
N GLN A 168 9.77 -5.08 -9.88
CA GLN A 168 9.67 -6.41 -9.29
C GLN A 168 8.48 -6.52 -8.33
N LEU A 169 8.23 -5.48 -7.53
CA LEU A 169 7.11 -5.42 -6.61
C LEU A 169 5.79 -5.54 -7.36
N TYR A 170 5.53 -4.68 -8.33
CA TYR A 170 4.27 -4.66 -9.09
C TYR A 170 4.08 -5.92 -9.95
N ARG A 171 5.15 -6.38 -10.59
CA ARG A 171 5.12 -7.67 -11.32
C ARG A 171 4.72 -8.84 -10.42
N SER A 172 5.14 -8.85 -9.16
CA SER A 172 4.76 -9.89 -8.18
C SER A 172 3.27 -9.91 -7.84
N TYR A 173 2.55 -8.82 -8.12
CA TYR A 173 1.08 -8.71 -8.01
C TYR A 173 0.34 -8.96 -9.32
N GLY A 174 1.07 -9.24 -10.40
CA GLY A 174 0.49 -9.55 -11.70
C GLY A 174 0.31 -8.33 -12.61
N PHE A 175 0.90 -7.18 -12.28
CA PHE A 175 0.98 -6.07 -13.22
C PHE A 175 1.85 -6.44 -14.42
N ILE A 176 1.38 -6.09 -15.61
CA ILE A 176 2.02 -6.36 -16.90
C ILE A 176 2.32 -5.01 -17.56
N GLU A 177 3.56 -4.81 -17.98
CA GLU A 177 3.97 -3.62 -18.75
C GLU A 177 3.25 -3.62 -20.11
N THR A 178 2.67 -2.49 -20.49
CA THR A 178 1.92 -2.35 -21.76
C THR A 178 2.83 -2.15 -22.96
N GLY A 179 4.05 -1.68 -22.74
CA GLY A 179 4.96 -1.19 -23.76
C GLY A 179 4.81 0.30 -24.03
N ASP A 180 3.80 0.96 -23.47
CA ASP A 180 3.61 2.39 -23.55
C ASP A 180 4.32 3.11 -22.39
N MET A 181 4.54 4.41 -22.59
CA MET A 181 5.15 5.28 -21.58
C MET A 181 4.33 6.56 -21.41
N VAL A 182 4.40 7.14 -20.22
CA VAL A 182 3.85 8.46 -19.90
C VAL A 182 4.91 9.27 -19.16
N SER A 183 5.23 10.47 -19.68
CA SER A 183 6.24 11.37 -19.09
C SER A 183 7.59 10.71 -18.76
N GLY A 184 8.00 9.68 -19.51
CA GLY A 184 9.24 8.91 -19.29
C GLY A 184 9.05 7.65 -18.44
N GLU A 185 7.93 7.46 -17.77
CA GLU A 185 7.62 6.30 -16.94
C GLU A 185 6.98 5.16 -17.74
N ILE A 186 7.31 3.92 -17.40
CA ILE A 186 6.71 2.69 -17.95
C ILE A 186 5.30 2.52 -17.39
N ILE A 187 4.32 2.31 -18.26
CA ILE A 187 2.94 2.00 -17.85
C ILE A 187 2.79 0.49 -17.65
N ALA A 188 2.22 0.10 -16.52
CA ALA A 188 1.83 -1.28 -16.23
C ALA A 188 0.37 -1.36 -15.76
N VAL A 189 -0.30 -2.47 -16.11
CA VAL A 189 -1.73 -2.71 -15.84
C VAL A 189 -1.96 -4.04 -15.15
N LEU A 190 -2.94 -4.05 -14.27
CA LEU A 190 -3.47 -5.27 -13.62
C LEU A 190 -4.96 -5.36 -13.95
N LYS A 191 -5.39 -6.50 -14.49
CA LYS A 191 -6.83 -6.77 -14.66
C LYS A 191 -7.48 -7.04 -13.30
N LEU A 192 -8.59 -6.35 -13.02
CA LEU A 192 -9.32 -6.41 -11.74
C LEU A 192 -10.36 -7.54 -11.71
#